data_d2c5c6967dc57207c6e7008e7b517e69
#
_entry.id   d2c5c6967dc57207c6e7008e7b517e69
#
_cell.length_a   1.000
_cell.length_b   1.000
_cell.length_c   1.000
_cell.angle_alpha   90.00
_cell.angle_beta   90.00
_cell.angle_gamma   90.00
#
_symmetry.space_group_name_H-M   'P 1'
#
loop_
_entity.id
_entity.type
_entity.pdbx_description
1 polymer ?
#
loop_
_entity_poly.entity_id
_entity_poly.type
_entity_poly.pdbx_seq_one_letter_code
_entity_poly.pdbx_strand_id
1 'polypeptide(L)'
;MQKDLSYTEAIEKVMLDNGYVAPLKLIYKEIWNYKDKSKVTGKTPIDTIRERVQRDKKFTRVGLGVYALSDKLHLLEKQQTPKTEKEKIASKHGEIQGMLIEIGNSRNEVSDTYTNDKNFIFENKLLGSISTLKSVPPFTYEYIIKNSVSFMDVIWFNERMFPSMVFEVENSTDFRDAFIKFMELIDFQTQFSCVAPLERKSKFDKEIVKNAFSPIRNRVKFYSYEDVESDYKISLQRYNIF
;
A
#
# COMPACT_ATOMS: atom_id res chain seq x y z
N MET A 1 24.90 -17.18 14.98
CA MET A 1 24.20 -18.24 14.23
C MET A 1 22.74 -17.86 14.09
N GLN A 2 22.26 -17.60 12.88
CA GLN A 2 20.86 -17.35 12.62
C GLN A 2 20.07 -18.64 12.94
N LYS A 3 19.11 -18.55 13.85
CA LYS A 3 18.33 -19.73 14.26
C LYS A 3 17.36 -20.07 13.12
N ASP A 4 17.47 -21.24 12.53
CA ASP A 4 16.56 -21.72 11.48
C ASP A 4 15.19 -22.05 12.12
N LEU A 5 14.27 -21.09 12.09
CA LEU A 5 12.93 -21.23 12.66
C LEU A 5 12.03 -22.06 11.73
N SER A 6 10.99 -22.67 12.30
CA SER A 6 9.89 -23.23 11.51
C SER A 6 9.17 -22.12 10.73
N TYR A 7 8.37 -22.47 9.71
CA TYR A 7 7.60 -21.47 8.95
C TYR A 7 6.68 -20.65 9.85
N THR A 8 5.95 -21.29 10.76
CA THR A 8 5.04 -20.60 11.70
C THR A 8 5.78 -19.63 12.61
N GLU A 9 6.90 -20.03 13.20
CA GLU A 9 7.70 -19.16 14.07
C GLU A 9 8.35 -18.01 13.31
N ALA A 10 8.82 -18.25 12.08
CA ALA A 10 9.40 -17.22 11.25
C ALA A 10 8.36 -16.17 10.79
N ILE A 11 7.15 -16.61 10.42
CA ILE A 11 6.01 -15.72 10.11
C ILE A 11 5.63 -14.89 11.33
N GLU A 12 5.53 -15.52 12.51
CA GLU A 12 5.26 -14.84 13.77
C GLU A 12 6.29 -13.74 14.06
N LYS A 13 7.59 -14.00 13.81
CA LYS A 13 8.66 -13.01 13.96
C LYS A 13 8.48 -11.80 13.03
N VAL A 14 8.17 -12.03 11.75
CA VAL A 14 7.90 -10.94 10.80
C VAL A 14 6.75 -10.07 11.32
N MET A 15 5.66 -10.66 11.81
CA MET A 15 4.53 -9.90 12.33
C MET A 15 4.86 -9.15 13.63
N LEU A 16 5.63 -9.76 14.55
CA LEU A 16 6.09 -9.10 15.79
C LEU A 16 6.90 -7.83 15.47
N ASP A 17 7.83 -7.92 14.52
CA ASP A 17 8.69 -6.79 14.14
C ASP A 17 7.95 -5.72 13.34
N ASN A 18 6.76 -6.06 12.79
CA ASN A 18 5.93 -5.15 11.99
C ASN A 18 4.68 -4.63 12.74
N GLY A 19 4.65 -4.72 14.06
CA GLY A 19 3.53 -4.24 14.87
C GLY A 19 2.33 -5.18 14.89
N TYR A 20 2.59 -6.49 14.96
CA TYR A 20 1.64 -7.61 15.09
C TYR A 20 0.79 -7.89 13.84
N VAL A 21 0.98 -7.15 12.76
CA VAL A 21 0.24 -7.28 11.50
C VAL A 21 1.20 -7.18 10.31
N ALA A 22 0.95 -7.95 9.24
CA ALA A 22 1.74 -7.85 8.01
C ALA A 22 0.94 -8.27 6.78
N PRO A 23 1.15 -7.63 5.61
CA PRO A 23 0.67 -8.15 4.34
C PRO A 23 1.48 -9.38 3.91
N LEU A 24 0.85 -10.31 3.18
CA LEU A 24 1.52 -11.52 2.70
C LEU A 24 2.81 -11.23 1.92
N LYS A 25 2.82 -10.17 1.10
CA LYS A 25 4.01 -9.77 0.36
C LYS A 25 5.20 -9.45 1.26
N LEU A 26 4.97 -8.76 2.38
CA LEU A 26 6.02 -8.48 3.36
C LEU A 26 6.51 -9.78 4.00
N ILE A 27 5.58 -10.67 4.38
CA ILE A 27 5.93 -11.98 4.95
C ILE A 27 6.80 -12.78 3.97
N TYR A 28 6.47 -12.83 2.68
CA TYR A 28 7.26 -13.53 1.66
C TYR A 28 8.69 -13.02 1.53
N LYS A 29 8.91 -11.73 1.78
CA LYS A 29 10.23 -11.09 1.71
C LYS A 29 11.03 -11.27 2.98
N GLU A 30 10.43 -10.96 4.11
CA GLU A 30 11.13 -10.86 5.39
C GLU A 30 11.31 -12.18 6.13
N ILE A 31 10.56 -13.22 5.79
CA ILE A 31 10.65 -14.54 6.43
C ILE A 31 12.06 -15.13 6.39
N TRP A 32 12.81 -14.82 5.33
CA TRP A 32 14.17 -15.32 5.11
C TRP A 32 15.21 -14.70 6.04
N ASN A 33 14.84 -13.66 6.79
CA ASN A 33 15.67 -13.12 7.88
C ASN A 33 15.68 -14.07 9.10
N TYR A 34 14.69 -14.97 9.21
CA TYR A 34 14.50 -15.88 10.35
C TYR A 34 14.57 -17.35 9.95
N LYS A 35 14.35 -17.66 8.67
CA LYS A 35 14.39 -19.01 8.13
C LYS A 35 15.51 -19.16 7.10
N ASP A 36 16.30 -20.23 7.25
CA ASP A 36 17.38 -20.55 6.31
C ASP A 36 16.81 -21.08 4.98
N LYS A 37 16.85 -20.26 3.94
CA LYS A 37 16.35 -20.61 2.61
C LYS A 37 17.08 -21.81 2.01
N SER A 38 18.35 -22.04 2.34
CA SER A 38 19.15 -23.14 1.82
C SER A 38 18.68 -24.52 2.32
N LYS A 39 17.98 -24.55 3.46
CA LYS A 39 17.42 -25.77 4.06
C LYS A 39 15.99 -26.10 3.60
N VAL A 40 15.42 -25.25 2.75
CA VAL A 40 14.07 -25.47 2.21
C VAL A 40 14.14 -26.42 1.04
N THR A 41 13.58 -27.61 1.18
CA THR A 41 13.56 -28.66 0.15
C THR A 41 12.33 -28.56 -0.77
N GLY A 42 11.29 -27.83 -0.38
CA GLY A 42 10.06 -27.65 -1.16
C GLY A 42 10.26 -26.76 -2.39
N LYS A 43 9.60 -27.13 -3.51
CA LYS A 43 9.68 -26.36 -4.78
C LYS A 43 8.89 -25.04 -4.74
N THR A 44 7.89 -24.93 -3.87
CA THR A 44 6.98 -23.78 -3.78
C THR A 44 6.90 -23.19 -2.36
N PRO A 45 7.99 -22.60 -1.85
CA PRO A 45 8.01 -22.08 -0.47
C PRO A 45 6.97 -20.97 -0.24
N ILE A 46 6.64 -20.18 -1.26
CA ILE A 46 5.62 -19.13 -1.19
C ILE A 46 4.23 -19.70 -0.91
N ASP A 47 3.88 -20.82 -1.61
CA ASP A 47 2.60 -21.50 -1.37
C ASP A 47 2.53 -22.10 0.05
N THR A 48 3.65 -22.64 0.52
CA THR A 48 3.76 -23.13 1.90
C THR A 48 3.53 -22.02 2.93
N ILE A 49 4.12 -20.83 2.71
CA ILE A 49 3.92 -19.67 3.58
C ILE A 49 2.43 -19.26 3.55
N ARG A 50 1.85 -19.14 2.36
CA ARG A 50 0.43 -18.79 2.18
C ARG A 50 -0.48 -19.75 2.91
N GLU A 51 -0.29 -21.06 2.68
CA GLU A 51 -1.08 -22.11 3.33
C GLU A 51 -0.96 -22.02 4.86
N ARG A 52 0.26 -21.84 5.38
CA ARG A 52 0.52 -21.72 6.82
C ARG A 52 -0.22 -20.54 7.43
N VAL A 53 -0.12 -19.36 6.83
CA VAL A 53 -0.80 -18.15 7.29
C VAL A 53 -2.33 -18.29 7.26
N GLN A 54 -2.87 -19.01 6.26
CA GLN A 54 -4.31 -19.18 6.12
C GLN A 54 -4.92 -20.24 7.03
N ARG A 55 -4.16 -21.29 7.39
CA ARG A 55 -4.68 -22.45 8.14
C ARG A 55 -4.32 -22.45 9.61
N ASP A 56 -3.21 -21.80 10.01
CA ASP A 56 -2.76 -21.80 11.39
C ASP A 56 -3.58 -20.79 12.20
N LYS A 57 -4.19 -21.27 13.31
CA LYS A 57 -5.02 -20.44 14.21
C LYS A 57 -4.26 -19.32 14.91
N LYS A 58 -2.91 -19.32 14.83
CA LYS A 58 -2.08 -18.21 15.29
C LYS A 58 -2.30 -16.93 14.50
N PHE A 59 -2.80 -17.02 13.28
CA PHE A 59 -2.94 -15.90 12.36
C PHE A 59 -4.41 -15.66 12.02
N THR A 60 -4.83 -14.41 12.10
CA THR A 60 -6.19 -13.97 11.73
C THR A 60 -6.09 -13.01 10.56
N ARG A 61 -6.90 -13.23 9.54
CA ARG A 61 -7.03 -12.29 8.43
C ARG A 61 -7.73 -11.02 8.89
N VAL A 62 -7.13 -9.87 8.61
CA VAL A 62 -7.62 -8.54 9.02
C VAL A 62 -7.76 -7.55 7.85
N GLY A 63 -7.55 -8.00 6.61
CA GLY A 63 -7.67 -7.18 5.40
C GLY A 63 -7.46 -7.99 4.12
N LEU A 64 -7.34 -7.31 2.98
CA LEU A 64 -7.07 -7.92 1.68
C LEU A 64 -5.60 -8.40 1.62
N GLY A 65 -5.39 -9.70 1.88
CA GLY A 65 -4.05 -10.27 1.96
C GLY A 65 -3.24 -9.82 3.17
N VAL A 66 -3.89 -9.27 4.20
CA VAL A 66 -3.28 -8.81 5.44
C VAL A 66 -3.69 -9.69 6.60
N TYR A 67 -2.70 -10.10 7.40
CA TYR A 67 -2.89 -11.00 8.55
C TYR A 67 -2.24 -10.42 9.80
N ALA A 68 -2.80 -10.77 10.95
CA ALA A 68 -2.33 -10.36 12.27
C ALA A 68 -2.16 -11.57 13.18
N LEU A 69 -1.39 -11.41 14.25
CA LEU A 69 -1.29 -12.39 15.33
C LEU A 69 -2.62 -12.43 16.11
N SER A 70 -3.25 -13.60 16.17
CA SER A 70 -4.58 -13.80 16.77
C SER A 70 -4.62 -13.39 18.26
N ASP A 71 -3.58 -13.70 18.99
CA ASP A 71 -3.45 -13.36 20.42
C ASP A 71 -3.11 -11.88 20.68
N LYS A 72 -2.73 -11.14 19.65
CA LYS A 72 -2.33 -9.72 19.70
C LYS A 72 -3.34 -8.76 19.06
N LEU A 73 -4.48 -9.24 18.57
CA LEU A 73 -5.52 -8.39 17.96
C LEU A 73 -5.96 -7.23 18.87
N HIS A 74 -5.97 -7.46 20.18
CA HIS A 74 -6.32 -6.44 21.17
C HIS A 74 -5.27 -5.33 21.35
N LEU A 75 -4.06 -5.52 20.82
CA LEU A 75 -2.96 -4.54 20.83
C LEU A 75 -2.91 -3.70 19.54
N LEU A 76 -3.70 -4.04 18.52
CA LEU A 76 -3.78 -3.22 17.32
C LEU A 76 -4.40 -1.85 17.65
N GLU A 77 -3.89 -0.82 16.97
CA GLU A 77 -4.39 0.55 17.09
C GLU A 77 -5.88 0.61 16.73
N LYS A 78 -6.66 1.30 17.58
CA LYS A 78 -8.10 1.44 17.32
C LYS A 78 -8.38 2.66 16.48
N GLN A 79 -9.08 2.47 15.36
CA GLN A 79 -9.60 3.57 14.57
C GLN A 79 -10.60 4.39 15.40
N GLN A 80 -10.36 5.71 15.48
CA GLN A 80 -11.27 6.60 16.17
C GLN A 80 -12.42 7.01 15.26
N THR A 81 -13.62 7.11 15.82
CA THR A 81 -14.78 7.63 15.06
C THR A 81 -14.62 9.14 14.89
N PRO A 82 -14.57 9.65 13.63
CA PRO A 82 -14.44 11.08 13.39
C PRO A 82 -15.68 11.84 13.88
N LYS A 83 -15.47 12.96 14.59
CA LYS A 83 -16.54 13.76 15.19
C LYS A 83 -16.82 15.04 14.41
N THR A 84 -15.82 15.62 13.78
CA THR A 84 -15.93 16.86 13.00
C THR A 84 -15.87 16.60 11.50
N GLU A 85 -16.38 17.51 10.68
CA GLU A 85 -16.27 17.40 9.21
C GLU A 85 -14.81 17.32 8.73
N LYS A 86 -13.90 18.07 9.38
CA LYS A 86 -12.47 17.99 9.08
C LYS A 86 -11.90 16.59 9.37
N GLU A 87 -12.29 15.98 10.49
CA GLU A 87 -11.88 14.62 10.85
C GLU A 87 -12.47 13.59 9.89
N LYS A 88 -13.72 13.74 9.45
CA LYS A 88 -14.36 12.86 8.46
C LYS A 88 -13.60 12.92 7.12
N ILE A 89 -13.23 14.11 6.68
CA ILE A 89 -12.45 14.33 5.47
C ILE A 89 -11.08 13.64 5.59
N ALA A 90 -10.37 13.83 6.70
CA ALA A 90 -9.07 13.20 6.94
C ALA A 90 -9.21 11.68 7.07
N SER A 91 -10.28 11.18 7.73
CA SER A 91 -10.57 9.76 7.83
C SER A 91 -10.79 9.14 6.45
N LYS A 92 -11.59 9.79 5.60
CA LYS A 92 -11.86 9.30 4.24
C LYS A 92 -10.61 9.27 3.38
N HIS A 93 -9.76 10.29 3.47
CA HIS A 93 -8.46 10.33 2.78
C HIS A 93 -7.60 9.09 3.12
N GLY A 94 -7.38 8.83 4.41
CA GLY A 94 -6.58 7.69 4.83
C GLY A 94 -7.24 6.33 4.58
N GLU A 95 -8.60 6.24 4.60
CA GLU A 95 -9.32 5.04 4.20
C GLU A 95 -9.05 4.68 2.73
N ILE A 96 -9.10 5.66 1.83
CA ILE A 96 -8.78 5.47 0.41
C ILE A 96 -7.32 5.04 0.23
N GLN A 97 -6.37 5.68 0.95
CA GLN A 97 -4.97 5.25 0.93
C GLN A 97 -4.82 3.79 1.39
N GLY A 98 -5.49 3.39 2.47
CA GLY A 98 -5.47 2.01 2.97
C GLY A 98 -5.97 0.99 1.96
N MET A 99 -7.09 1.28 1.29
CA MET A 99 -7.62 0.44 0.21
C MET A 99 -6.63 0.32 -0.96
N LEU A 100 -6.02 1.43 -1.39
CA LEU A 100 -5.03 1.44 -2.48
C LEU A 100 -3.78 0.62 -2.13
N ILE A 101 -3.30 0.68 -0.89
CA ILE A 101 -2.16 -0.14 -0.42
C ILE A 101 -2.53 -1.62 -0.46
N GLU A 102 -3.68 -2.01 0.08
CA GLU A 102 -4.11 -3.42 0.10
C GLU A 102 -4.39 -3.95 -1.31
N ILE A 103 -5.03 -3.15 -2.20
CA ILE A 103 -5.19 -3.50 -3.61
C ILE A 103 -3.83 -3.75 -4.26
N GLY A 104 -2.87 -2.83 -4.09
CA GLY A 104 -1.52 -2.97 -4.62
C GLY A 104 -0.83 -4.24 -4.13
N ASN A 105 -0.95 -4.54 -2.84
CA ASN A 105 -0.39 -5.76 -2.25
C ASN A 105 -1.05 -7.03 -2.80
N SER A 106 -2.28 -6.98 -3.28
CA SER A 106 -2.97 -8.13 -3.86
C SER A 106 -2.61 -8.39 -5.33
N ARG A 107 -2.03 -7.43 -6.05
CA ARG A 107 -1.73 -7.52 -7.48
C ARG A 107 -0.35 -8.12 -7.73
N ASN A 108 -0.25 -9.06 -8.67
CA ASN A 108 1.02 -9.74 -8.99
C ASN A 108 2.06 -8.80 -9.62
N GLU A 109 1.62 -7.84 -10.43
CA GLU A 109 2.48 -6.86 -11.12
C GLU A 109 3.07 -5.80 -10.19
N VAL A 110 2.54 -5.65 -8.98
CA VAL A 110 3.06 -4.76 -7.94
C VAL A 110 4.00 -5.55 -7.05
N SER A 111 5.27 -5.18 -6.99
CA SER A 111 6.23 -5.79 -6.06
C SER A 111 6.10 -5.23 -4.66
N ASP A 112 6.00 -3.91 -4.55
CA ASP A 112 5.99 -3.20 -3.29
C ASP A 112 5.01 -2.04 -3.28
N THR A 113 4.61 -1.65 -2.07
CA THR A 113 3.79 -0.48 -1.80
C THR A 113 4.47 0.43 -0.78
N TYR A 114 4.28 1.73 -0.94
CA TYR A 114 4.75 2.76 -0.01
C TYR A 114 3.63 3.76 0.25
N THR A 115 3.63 4.36 1.43
CA THR A 115 2.82 5.53 1.77
C THR A 115 3.62 6.54 2.60
N ASN A 116 3.32 7.84 2.45
CA ASN A 116 3.84 8.88 3.31
C ASN A 116 3.12 8.91 4.67
N ASP A 117 1.84 8.53 4.72
CA ASP A 117 0.96 8.66 5.88
C ASP A 117 0.96 7.39 6.76
N LYS A 118 2.16 7.00 7.23
CA LYS A 118 2.39 5.72 7.91
C LYS A 118 1.61 5.55 9.22
N ASN A 119 1.27 6.65 9.88
CA ASN A 119 0.64 6.66 11.20
C ASN A 119 -0.89 6.70 11.13
N PHE A 120 -1.48 6.84 9.94
CA PHE A 120 -2.92 6.75 9.81
C PHE A 120 -3.42 5.34 10.10
N ILE A 121 -4.58 5.25 10.76
CA ILE A 121 -5.19 3.96 11.14
C ILE A 121 -6.32 3.63 10.17
N PHE A 122 -6.16 2.57 9.40
CA PHE A 122 -7.15 1.99 8.50
C PHE A 122 -7.60 0.63 9.04
N GLU A 123 -8.89 0.50 9.40
CA GLU A 123 -9.46 -0.74 9.94
C GLU A 123 -8.59 -1.37 11.05
N ASN A 124 -8.20 -0.55 12.03
CA ASN A 124 -7.33 -0.91 13.17
C ASN A 124 -5.89 -1.32 12.78
N LYS A 125 -5.41 -0.93 11.61
CA LYS A 125 -4.05 -1.18 11.13
C LYS A 125 -3.38 0.14 10.76
N LEU A 126 -2.13 0.34 11.13
CA LEU A 126 -1.34 1.47 10.64
C LEU A 126 -1.03 1.29 9.15
N LEU A 127 -1.18 2.32 8.33
CA LEU A 127 -0.82 2.27 6.91
C LEU A 127 0.64 1.85 6.72
N GLY A 128 1.54 2.32 7.60
CA GLY A 128 2.93 1.91 7.61
C GLY A 128 3.15 0.43 7.91
N SER A 129 2.21 -0.26 8.59
CA SER A 129 2.30 -1.70 8.87
C SER A 129 1.74 -2.56 7.73
N ILE A 130 0.85 -2.01 6.91
CA ILE A 130 0.29 -2.71 5.75
C ILE A 130 1.02 -2.40 4.45
N SER A 131 1.82 -1.32 4.37
CA SER A 131 2.74 -1.07 3.25
C SER A 131 4.00 -1.96 3.38
N THR A 132 4.56 -2.37 2.24
CA THR A 132 5.74 -3.25 2.23
C THR A 132 7.06 -2.49 2.39
N LEU A 133 7.09 -1.21 2.04
CA LEU A 133 8.26 -0.35 2.19
C LEU A 133 8.09 0.67 3.30
N LYS A 134 9.14 0.82 4.12
CA LYS A 134 9.20 1.85 5.18
C LYS A 134 9.76 3.18 4.68
N SER A 135 10.45 3.17 3.54
CA SER A 135 10.99 4.34 2.86
C SER A 135 10.99 4.12 1.35
N VAL A 136 11.02 5.20 0.60
CA VAL A 136 11.16 5.13 -0.87
C VAL A 136 12.56 4.59 -1.21
N PRO A 137 12.68 3.59 -2.11
CA PRO A 137 13.97 3.06 -2.54
C PRO A 137 14.75 4.09 -3.38
N PRO A 138 16.09 3.97 -3.44
CA PRO A 138 16.94 4.91 -4.18
C PRO A 138 16.92 4.61 -5.70
N PHE A 139 15.81 4.92 -6.39
CA PHE A 139 15.66 4.71 -7.84
C PHE A 139 16.02 5.93 -8.70
N THR A 140 16.20 7.10 -8.08
CA THR A 140 16.58 8.36 -8.72
C THR A 140 17.41 9.22 -7.76
N TYR A 141 17.68 10.48 -8.12
CA TYR A 141 18.42 11.42 -7.28
C TYR A 141 17.76 11.57 -5.91
N GLU A 142 18.57 11.51 -4.86
CA GLU A 142 18.15 11.61 -3.47
C GLU A 142 17.34 12.89 -3.19
N TYR A 143 17.69 13.99 -3.87
CA TYR A 143 16.96 15.25 -3.78
C TYR A 143 15.48 15.09 -4.20
N ILE A 144 15.22 14.44 -5.34
CA ILE A 144 13.87 14.20 -5.86
C ILE A 144 13.10 13.30 -4.88
N ILE A 145 13.76 12.23 -4.39
CA ILE A 145 13.15 11.31 -3.42
C ILE A 145 12.73 12.05 -2.14
N LYS A 146 13.65 12.82 -1.53
CA LYS A 146 13.42 13.47 -0.24
C LYS A 146 12.45 14.63 -0.30
N ASN A 147 12.42 15.39 -1.39
CA ASN A 147 11.65 16.63 -1.47
C ASN A 147 10.32 16.48 -2.24
N SER A 148 10.08 15.36 -2.92
CA SER A 148 8.86 15.14 -3.66
C SER A 148 8.28 13.72 -3.45
N VAL A 149 9.00 12.68 -3.88
CA VAL A 149 8.46 11.31 -3.95
C VAL A 149 8.06 10.77 -2.57
N SER A 150 8.84 11.06 -1.52
CA SER A 150 8.55 10.63 -0.15
C SER A 150 7.28 11.26 0.44
N PHE A 151 6.72 12.29 -0.19
CA PHE A 151 5.46 12.95 0.20
C PHE A 151 4.25 12.53 -0.65
N MET A 152 4.43 11.58 -1.57
CA MET A 152 3.33 11.03 -2.35
C MET A 152 2.49 10.09 -1.48
N ASP A 153 1.17 10.14 -1.66
CA ASP A 153 0.22 9.45 -0.78
C ASP A 153 0.37 7.94 -0.86
N VAL A 154 0.30 7.35 -2.05
CA VAL A 154 0.53 5.92 -2.26
C VAL A 154 1.33 5.70 -3.53
N ILE A 155 2.36 4.85 -3.43
CA ILE A 155 3.20 4.45 -4.58
C ILE A 155 3.20 2.93 -4.69
N TRP A 156 2.97 2.42 -5.90
CA TRP A 156 3.21 1.03 -6.25
C TRP A 156 4.51 0.91 -7.04
N PHE A 157 5.37 -0.01 -6.61
CA PHE A 157 6.65 -0.30 -7.26
C PHE A 157 6.59 -1.62 -8.01
N ASN A 158 7.30 -1.68 -9.15
CA ASN A 158 7.52 -2.92 -9.89
C ASN A 158 8.69 -3.73 -9.30
N GLU A 159 8.98 -4.91 -9.87
CA GLU A 159 10.07 -5.80 -9.43
C GLU A 159 11.47 -5.15 -9.49
N ARG A 160 11.64 -4.13 -10.34
CA ARG A 160 12.90 -3.38 -10.47
C ARG A 160 12.99 -2.19 -9.52
N MET A 161 12.05 -2.06 -8.60
CA MET A 161 11.94 -0.97 -7.62
C MET A 161 11.74 0.42 -8.24
N PHE A 162 11.20 0.49 -9.48
CA PHE A 162 10.73 1.74 -10.07
C PHE A 162 9.25 1.97 -9.76
N PRO A 163 8.82 3.23 -9.56
CA PRO A 163 7.43 3.55 -9.37
C PRO A 163 6.63 3.23 -10.66
N SER A 164 5.73 2.27 -10.59
CA SER A 164 4.85 1.90 -11.68
C SER A 164 3.55 2.69 -11.68
N MET A 165 3.04 3.00 -10.49
CA MET A 165 1.83 3.79 -10.30
C MET A 165 1.93 4.66 -9.06
N VAL A 166 1.48 5.90 -9.15
CA VAL A 166 1.42 6.87 -8.06
C VAL A 166 0.00 7.39 -7.92
N PHE A 167 -0.47 7.46 -6.68
CA PHE A 167 -1.79 7.99 -6.33
C PHE A 167 -1.63 9.20 -5.41
N GLU A 168 -2.35 10.28 -5.72
CA GLU A 168 -2.58 11.42 -4.83
C GLU A 168 -4.08 11.47 -4.51
N VAL A 169 -4.41 11.45 -3.24
CA VAL A 169 -5.79 11.45 -2.75
C VAL A 169 -6.20 12.88 -2.40
N GLU A 170 -7.05 13.47 -3.24
CA GLU A 170 -7.36 14.90 -3.22
C GLU A 170 -8.81 15.15 -2.80
N ASN A 171 -9.03 15.61 -1.59
CA ASN A 171 -10.38 15.90 -1.11
C ASN A 171 -10.80 17.38 -1.34
N SER A 172 -9.99 18.33 -0.89
CA SER A 172 -10.33 19.78 -0.94
C SER A 172 -9.25 20.63 -1.61
N THR A 173 -8.03 20.11 -1.74
CA THR A 173 -6.85 20.79 -2.25
C THR A 173 -6.89 21.00 -3.78
N ASP A 174 -5.91 21.71 -4.33
CA ASP A 174 -5.79 21.91 -5.77
C ASP A 174 -5.06 20.73 -6.40
N PHE A 175 -5.63 20.15 -7.48
CA PHE A 175 -4.97 19.10 -8.27
C PHE A 175 -3.59 19.52 -8.82
N ARG A 176 -3.32 20.82 -8.85
CA ARG A 176 -2.04 21.37 -9.29
C ARG A 176 -0.87 20.84 -8.47
N ASP A 177 -1.03 20.73 -7.15
CA ASP A 177 0.03 20.25 -6.25
C ASP A 177 0.36 18.78 -6.54
N ALA A 178 -0.66 17.94 -6.80
CA ALA A 178 -0.47 16.57 -7.26
C ALA A 178 0.26 16.52 -8.61
N PHE A 179 -0.13 17.36 -9.57
CA PHE A 179 0.51 17.38 -10.90
C PHE A 179 1.96 17.85 -10.84
N ILE A 180 2.30 18.79 -9.97
CA ILE A 180 3.69 19.21 -9.75
C ILE A 180 4.53 18.03 -9.24
N LYS A 181 4.03 17.26 -8.26
CA LYS A 181 4.71 16.03 -7.79
C LYS A 181 4.89 15.01 -8.92
N PHE A 182 3.87 14.82 -9.78
CA PHE A 182 3.94 13.90 -10.92
C PHE A 182 4.99 14.31 -11.97
N MET A 183 5.20 15.61 -12.16
CA MET A 183 6.25 16.13 -13.05
C MET A 183 7.67 15.73 -12.62
N GLU A 184 7.91 15.52 -11.32
CA GLU A 184 9.20 15.01 -10.81
C GLU A 184 9.51 13.58 -11.25
N LEU A 185 8.50 12.85 -11.74
CA LEU A 185 8.62 11.49 -12.25
C LEU A 185 8.40 11.38 -13.78
N ILE A 186 8.56 12.48 -14.49
CA ILE A 186 8.28 12.55 -15.94
C ILE A 186 9.15 11.58 -16.76
N ASP A 187 10.39 11.34 -16.34
CA ASP A 187 11.36 10.50 -17.03
C ASP A 187 11.11 8.98 -16.80
N PHE A 188 10.22 8.62 -15.89
CA PHE A 188 9.86 7.23 -15.59
C PHE A 188 8.59 6.82 -16.33
N GLN A 189 8.43 5.52 -16.58
CA GLN A 189 7.18 4.95 -17.15
C GLN A 189 6.09 4.81 -16.07
N THR A 190 5.93 5.82 -15.25
CA THR A 190 4.96 5.85 -14.15
C THR A 190 3.59 6.27 -14.65
N GLN A 191 2.54 5.57 -14.24
CA GLN A 191 1.15 6.02 -14.38
C GLN A 191 0.76 6.81 -13.14
N PHE A 192 -0.05 7.85 -13.31
CA PHE A 192 -0.45 8.75 -12.23
C PHE A 192 -1.96 8.72 -12.05
N SER A 193 -2.42 8.87 -10.83
CA SER A 193 -3.85 8.89 -10.51
C SER A 193 -4.15 9.94 -9.45
N CYS A 194 -5.06 10.86 -9.77
CA CYS A 194 -5.72 11.67 -8.75
C CYS A 194 -7.00 10.97 -8.31
N VAL A 195 -7.10 10.71 -7.02
CA VAL A 195 -8.26 10.05 -6.42
C VAL A 195 -9.04 11.07 -5.60
N ALA A 196 -10.28 11.34 -5.97
CA ALA A 196 -11.07 12.41 -5.36
C ALA A 196 -12.58 12.12 -5.42
N PRO A 197 -13.42 12.80 -4.63
CA PRO A 197 -14.87 12.74 -4.81
C PRO A 197 -15.29 13.06 -6.24
N LEU A 198 -16.30 12.35 -6.77
CA LEU A 198 -16.72 12.42 -8.18
C LEU A 198 -17.09 13.85 -8.62
N GLU A 199 -17.66 14.65 -7.72
CA GLU A 199 -18.03 16.05 -7.99
C GLU A 199 -16.83 16.94 -8.33
N ARG A 200 -15.61 16.51 -8.01
CA ARG A 200 -14.37 17.21 -8.34
C ARG A 200 -13.83 16.94 -9.75
N LYS A 201 -14.43 15.99 -10.48
CA LYS A 201 -13.99 15.59 -11.82
C LYS A 201 -13.87 16.78 -12.78
N SER A 202 -14.86 17.67 -12.79
CA SER A 202 -14.84 18.87 -13.65
C SER A 202 -13.67 19.81 -13.33
N LYS A 203 -13.25 19.92 -12.05
CA LYS A 203 -12.07 20.70 -11.66
C LYS A 203 -10.79 20.04 -12.14
N PHE A 204 -10.68 18.74 -11.99
CA PHE A 204 -9.55 17.95 -12.51
C PHE A 204 -9.41 18.16 -14.03
N ASP A 205 -10.49 17.98 -14.80
CA ASP A 205 -10.47 18.10 -16.25
C ASP A 205 -10.02 19.50 -16.74
N LYS A 206 -10.44 20.55 -16.02
CA LYS A 206 -10.01 21.93 -16.31
C LYS A 206 -8.54 22.18 -15.98
N GLU A 207 -7.99 21.51 -14.98
CA GLU A 207 -6.60 21.72 -14.56
C GLU A 207 -5.62 20.94 -15.44
N ILE A 208 -5.89 19.67 -15.75
CA ILE A 208 -4.97 18.80 -16.50
C ILE A 208 -4.75 19.24 -17.95
N VAL A 209 -5.70 19.99 -18.54
CA VAL A 209 -5.59 20.47 -19.94
C VAL A 209 -4.66 21.66 -20.08
N LYS A 210 -4.21 22.28 -18.99
CA LYS A 210 -3.25 23.39 -19.04
C LYS A 210 -1.93 22.96 -19.67
N ASN A 211 -1.33 23.84 -20.48
CA ASN A 211 -0.08 23.52 -21.21
C ASN A 211 1.07 23.10 -20.31
N ALA A 212 1.15 23.64 -19.08
CA ALA A 212 2.16 23.27 -18.09
C ALA A 212 2.18 21.77 -17.77
N PHE A 213 1.04 21.08 -17.88
CA PHE A 213 0.89 19.66 -17.58
C PHE A 213 0.83 18.76 -18.82
N SER A 214 1.07 19.34 -20.01
CA SER A 214 1.07 18.56 -21.26
C SER A 214 1.98 17.33 -21.25
N PRO A 215 3.17 17.33 -20.59
CA PRO A 215 4.06 16.17 -20.59
C PRO A 215 3.48 14.95 -19.84
N ILE A 216 2.63 15.17 -18.85
CA ILE A 216 2.04 14.08 -18.03
C ILE A 216 0.58 13.79 -18.37
N ARG A 217 -0.10 14.64 -19.14
CA ARG A 217 -1.55 14.61 -19.38
C ARG A 217 -2.08 13.23 -19.77
N ASN A 218 -1.41 12.52 -20.65
CA ASN A 218 -1.84 11.21 -21.15
C ASN A 218 -1.56 10.06 -20.14
N ARG A 219 -0.83 10.34 -19.07
CA ARG A 219 -0.49 9.38 -18.02
C ARG A 219 -1.24 9.61 -16.73
N VAL A 220 -1.95 10.74 -16.58
CA VAL A 220 -2.73 11.07 -15.38
C VAL A 220 -4.19 10.68 -15.59
N LYS A 221 -4.72 9.89 -14.67
CA LYS A 221 -6.13 9.48 -14.63
C LYS A 221 -6.83 10.04 -13.40
N PHE A 222 -8.12 10.27 -13.52
CA PHE A 222 -9.02 10.54 -12.41
C PHE A 222 -9.70 9.25 -12.00
N TYR A 223 -9.70 8.97 -10.70
CA TYR A 223 -10.52 7.94 -10.07
C TYR A 223 -11.42 8.59 -9.02
N SER A 224 -12.69 8.21 -8.98
CA SER A 224 -13.54 8.59 -7.87
C SER A 224 -13.25 7.72 -6.64
N TYR A 225 -13.68 8.17 -5.46
CA TYR A 225 -13.62 7.35 -4.24
C TYR A 225 -14.41 6.06 -4.42
N GLU A 226 -15.56 6.15 -5.09
CA GLU A 226 -16.45 5.03 -5.41
C GLU A 226 -15.77 3.99 -6.31
N ASP A 227 -14.93 4.43 -7.26
CA ASP A 227 -14.15 3.52 -8.12
C ASP A 227 -13.16 2.71 -7.29
N VAL A 228 -12.44 3.36 -6.35
CA VAL A 228 -11.50 2.68 -5.45
C VAL A 228 -12.21 1.71 -4.52
N GLU A 229 -13.34 2.11 -3.92
CA GLU A 229 -14.15 1.24 -3.06
C GLU A 229 -14.69 0.02 -3.82
N SER A 230 -15.12 0.22 -5.07
CA SER A 230 -15.59 -0.85 -5.93
C SER A 230 -14.48 -1.84 -6.27
N ASP A 231 -13.29 -1.33 -6.67
CA ASP A 231 -12.12 -2.19 -6.96
C ASP A 231 -11.67 -2.96 -5.69
N TYR A 232 -11.70 -2.32 -4.53
CA TYR A 232 -11.38 -2.96 -3.26
C TYR A 232 -12.36 -4.10 -2.94
N LYS A 233 -13.67 -3.88 -3.08
CA LYS A 233 -14.71 -4.90 -2.87
C LYS A 233 -14.54 -6.09 -3.82
N ILE A 234 -14.30 -5.82 -5.11
CA ILE A 234 -14.04 -6.85 -6.12
C ILE A 234 -12.78 -7.65 -5.76
N SER A 235 -11.72 -6.98 -5.32
CA SER A 235 -10.46 -7.61 -4.91
C SER A 235 -10.65 -8.51 -3.69
N LEU A 236 -11.44 -8.07 -2.69
CA LEU A 236 -11.81 -8.89 -1.54
C LEU A 236 -12.60 -10.15 -1.94
N GLN A 237 -13.54 -10.02 -2.87
CA GLN A 237 -14.33 -11.15 -3.36
C GLN A 237 -13.44 -12.18 -4.08
N ARG A 238 -12.55 -11.72 -4.97
CA ARG A 238 -11.60 -12.60 -5.67
C ARG A 238 -10.66 -13.31 -4.71
N TYR A 239 -10.16 -12.61 -3.70
CA TYR A 239 -9.27 -13.20 -2.70
C TYR A 239 -9.95 -14.28 -1.85
N ASN A 240 -11.28 -14.23 -1.67
CA ASN A 240 -12.05 -15.21 -0.91
C ASN A 240 -12.32 -16.51 -1.70
N ILE A 241 -12.12 -16.51 -3.02
CA ILE A 241 -12.39 -17.66 -3.89
C ILE A 241 -11.17 -18.60 -3.96
N PHE A 242 -9.97 -18.11 -3.63
CA PHE A 242 -8.71 -18.84 -3.64
C PHE A 242 -8.12 -18.99 -2.23
#